data_8b935ffdf6785a287424c05a79fe1b24
#
_entry.id   8b935ffdf6785a287424c05a79fe1b24
#
_cell.length_a   1.000
_cell.length_b   1.000
_cell.length_c   1.000
_cell.angle_alpha   90.00
_cell.angle_beta   90.00
_cell.angle_gamma   90.00
#
_symmetry.space_group_name_H-M   'P 1'
#
loop_
_entity.id
_entity.type
_entity.pdbx_description
1 polymer ?
#
loop_
_entity_poly.entity_id
_entity_poly.type
_entity_poly.pdbx_seq_one_letter_code
_entity_poly.pdbx_strand_id
1 'polypeptide(L)'
;MGALDEAHYCIFCHEQGKDSCSRGLKEKGAGAAGAGAFKKSAHGVTLAGCPLEEKISEFHKAKSEGVAIGALAIIAVDNPMAAATGHRICNDCMKSCIYQKQDPVN
;
A
#
# COMPACT_ATOMS: atom_id res chain seq x y z
N MET A 1 12.17 1.16 15.70
CA MET A 1 11.53 -0.11 16.12
C MET A 1 10.24 -0.33 15.34
N GLY A 2 9.23 0.52 15.50
CA GLY A 2 7.94 0.34 14.84
C GLY A 2 8.02 0.23 13.32
N ALA A 3 8.79 1.08 12.65
CA ALA A 3 8.92 1.06 11.19
C ALA A 3 9.57 -0.24 10.68
N LEU A 4 10.55 -0.77 11.40
CA LEU A 4 11.21 -2.02 11.02
C LEU A 4 10.27 -3.21 11.23
N ASP A 5 9.49 -3.22 12.31
CA ASP A 5 8.50 -4.25 12.57
C ASP A 5 7.44 -4.27 11.47
N GLU A 6 6.93 -3.11 11.07
CA GLU A 6 5.98 -2.99 9.97
C GLU A 6 6.59 -3.46 8.64
N ALA A 7 7.87 -3.13 8.39
CA ALA A 7 8.56 -3.58 7.20
C ALA A 7 8.68 -5.11 7.14
N HIS A 8 8.91 -5.76 8.28
CA HIS A 8 8.95 -7.22 8.34
C HIS A 8 7.58 -7.87 8.31
N TYR A 9 6.54 -7.19 8.79
CA TYR A 9 5.17 -7.69 8.74
C TYR A 9 4.61 -7.68 7.31
N CYS A 10 5.05 -6.76 6.47
CA CYS A 10 4.65 -6.66 5.08
C CYS A 10 5.06 -7.93 4.30
N ILE A 11 4.16 -8.49 3.50
CA ILE A 11 4.43 -9.67 2.70
C ILE A 11 4.93 -9.35 1.29
N PHE A 12 5.23 -8.09 1.02
CA PHE A 12 5.79 -7.63 -0.27
C PHE A 12 4.93 -8.04 -1.47
N CYS A 13 3.68 -7.60 -1.47
CA CYS A 13 2.69 -7.98 -2.48
C CYS A 13 3.12 -7.68 -3.91
N HIS A 14 3.99 -6.69 -4.12
CA HIS A 14 4.50 -6.37 -5.45
C HIS A 14 5.25 -7.55 -6.09
N GLU A 15 5.87 -8.40 -5.29
CA GLU A 15 6.59 -9.60 -5.77
C GLU A 15 5.63 -10.77 -6.07
N GLN A 16 4.39 -10.66 -5.66
CA GLN A 16 3.39 -11.72 -5.79
C GLN A 16 2.33 -11.40 -6.85
N GLY A 17 2.57 -10.44 -7.71
CA GLY A 17 1.60 -10.01 -8.70
C GLY A 17 0.37 -9.32 -8.12
N LYS A 18 0.46 -8.90 -6.87
CA LYS A 18 -0.55 -8.13 -6.16
C LYS A 18 0.08 -6.79 -5.78
N ASP A 19 -0.66 -5.85 -5.39
CA ASP A 19 -0.13 -4.59 -4.85
C ASP A 19 -1.30 -3.74 -4.40
N SER A 20 -2.15 -4.32 -3.55
CA SER A 20 -3.43 -3.72 -3.21
C SER A 20 -3.30 -2.39 -2.46
N CYS A 21 -2.28 -2.25 -1.61
CA CYS A 21 -2.07 -1.00 -0.88
C CYS A 21 -1.73 0.16 -1.81
N SER A 22 -1.00 -0.11 -2.90
CA SER A 22 -0.66 0.90 -3.91
C SER A 22 -1.77 1.07 -4.95
N ARG A 23 -2.27 -0.02 -5.50
CA ARG A 23 -3.15 -0.04 -6.66
C ARG A 23 -4.60 -0.40 -6.37
N GLY A 24 -4.90 -0.72 -5.13
CA GLY A 24 -6.25 -1.09 -4.71
C GLY A 24 -6.58 -2.55 -4.90
N LEU A 25 -7.69 -2.95 -4.29
CA LEU A 25 -8.26 -4.28 -4.42
C LEU A 25 -9.34 -4.23 -5.50
N LYS A 26 -9.09 -4.86 -6.62
CA LYS A 26 -10.02 -4.87 -7.75
C LYS A 26 -10.97 -6.05 -7.69
N GLU A 27 -12.17 -5.86 -8.21
CA GLU A 27 -13.14 -6.93 -8.40
C GLU A 27 -12.61 -7.94 -9.40
N LYS A 28 -12.88 -9.22 -9.14
CA LYS A 28 -12.47 -10.29 -10.05
C LYS A 28 -13.48 -10.43 -11.20
N GLY A 29 -12.95 -10.40 -12.42
CA GLY A 29 -13.45 -11.17 -13.54
C GLY A 29 -14.84 -10.93 -14.08
N ALA A 30 -15.45 -9.81 -13.89
CA ALA A 30 -16.76 -9.60 -14.48
C ALA A 30 -16.69 -8.94 -15.89
N GLY A 31 -15.82 -9.44 -16.75
CA GLY A 31 -15.66 -8.92 -18.09
C GLY A 31 -15.04 -7.53 -18.14
N ALA A 32 -15.08 -6.88 -19.31
CA ALA A 32 -14.46 -5.57 -19.51
C ALA A 32 -15.03 -4.49 -18.60
N ALA A 33 -16.29 -4.59 -18.22
CA ALA A 33 -16.95 -3.61 -17.34
C ALA A 33 -16.44 -3.66 -15.90
N GLY A 34 -15.95 -4.83 -15.45
CA GLY A 34 -15.41 -5.01 -14.12
C GLY A 34 -13.92 -4.73 -14.00
N ALA A 35 -13.22 -4.54 -15.12
CA ALA A 35 -11.76 -4.46 -15.14
C ALA A 35 -11.19 -3.26 -14.39
N GLY A 36 -11.97 -2.22 -14.17
CA GLY A 36 -11.56 -1.04 -13.43
C GLY A 36 -12.22 -0.86 -12.07
N ALA A 37 -13.13 -1.76 -11.70
CA ALA A 37 -13.91 -1.61 -10.47
C ALA A 37 -13.10 -2.06 -9.24
N PHE A 38 -13.16 -1.27 -8.18
CA PHE A 38 -12.55 -1.63 -6.90
C PHE A 38 -13.58 -2.27 -5.98
N LYS A 39 -13.10 -3.23 -5.17
CA LYS A 39 -13.91 -3.80 -4.10
C LYS A 39 -14.27 -2.75 -3.07
N LYS A 40 -15.36 -2.99 -2.37
CA LYS A 40 -15.76 -2.19 -1.21
C LYS A 40 -15.60 -3.01 0.06
N SER A 41 -15.26 -2.33 1.14
CA SER A 41 -15.23 -2.95 2.47
C SER A 41 -16.66 -3.22 2.96
N ALA A 42 -16.76 -3.92 4.10
CA ALA A 42 -18.05 -4.17 4.75
C ALA A 42 -18.82 -2.88 5.08
N HIS A 43 -18.12 -1.78 5.25
CA HIS A 43 -18.71 -0.47 5.52
C HIS A 43 -18.91 0.39 4.26
N GLY A 44 -18.78 -0.19 3.08
CA GLY A 44 -18.99 0.52 1.82
C GLY A 44 -17.85 1.41 1.35
N VAL A 45 -16.69 1.35 1.99
CA VAL A 45 -15.51 2.13 1.61
C VAL A 45 -14.84 1.50 0.40
N THR A 46 -14.60 2.28 -0.64
CA THR A 46 -13.89 1.84 -1.85
C THR A 46 -12.43 1.57 -1.53
N LEU A 47 -11.94 0.40 -1.90
CA LEU A 47 -10.57 -0.04 -1.60
C LEU A 47 -9.65 0.27 -2.79
N ALA A 48 -9.50 1.54 -3.10
CA ALA A 48 -8.76 2.01 -4.28
C ALA A 48 -7.23 2.07 -4.08
N GLY A 49 -6.75 1.91 -2.86
CA GLY A 49 -5.33 1.99 -2.56
C GLY A 49 -4.80 3.41 -2.49
N CYS A 50 -3.50 3.56 -2.65
CA CYS A 50 -2.85 4.86 -2.56
C CYS A 50 -3.23 5.76 -3.75
N PRO A 51 -3.70 7.00 -3.51
CA PRO A 51 -4.02 7.93 -4.61
C PRO A 51 -2.84 8.27 -5.50
N LEU A 52 -1.61 8.20 -4.97
CA LEU A 52 -0.37 8.45 -5.70
C LEU A 52 0.24 7.19 -6.27
N GLU A 53 -0.36 6.02 -6.04
CA GLU A 53 0.21 4.72 -6.36
C GLU A 53 1.64 4.58 -5.82
N GLU A 54 1.88 5.03 -4.59
CA GLU A 54 3.18 4.90 -3.94
C GLU A 54 3.61 3.44 -3.88
N LYS A 55 4.90 3.19 -4.04
CA LYS A 55 5.49 1.85 -4.03
C LYS A 55 5.69 1.38 -2.60
N ILE A 56 4.60 1.08 -1.90
CA ILE A 56 4.58 0.85 -0.46
C ILE A 56 5.32 -0.42 -0.07
N SER A 57 5.02 -1.55 -0.71
CA SER A 57 5.71 -2.79 -0.37
C SER A 57 7.18 -2.75 -0.77
N GLU A 58 7.52 -2.01 -1.82
CA GLU A 58 8.91 -1.83 -2.23
C GLU A 58 9.71 -1.07 -1.17
N PHE A 59 9.18 0.02 -0.61
CA PHE A 59 9.92 0.73 0.44
C PHE A 59 9.99 -0.08 1.74
N HIS A 60 8.99 -0.88 2.05
CA HIS A 60 9.06 -1.79 3.19
C HIS A 60 10.16 -2.83 2.99
N LYS A 61 10.28 -3.38 1.79
CA LYS A 61 11.35 -4.33 1.48
C LYS A 61 12.72 -3.69 1.62
N ALA A 62 12.93 -2.50 1.05
CA ALA A 62 14.19 -1.78 1.18
C ALA A 62 14.53 -1.50 2.65
N LYS A 63 13.53 -1.12 3.46
CA LYS A 63 13.72 -0.89 4.89
C LYS A 63 14.09 -2.19 5.61
N SER A 64 13.43 -3.30 5.30
CA SER A 64 13.72 -4.59 5.92
C SER A 64 15.13 -5.09 5.58
N GLU A 65 15.65 -4.72 4.43
CA GLU A 65 17.01 -5.07 3.99
C GLU A 65 18.07 -4.12 4.52
N GLY A 66 17.70 -3.14 5.33
CA GLY A 66 18.64 -2.19 5.93
C GLY A 66 18.96 -0.96 5.08
N VAL A 67 18.25 -0.76 3.96
CA VAL A 67 18.50 0.36 3.04
C VAL A 67 17.50 1.48 3.32
N ALA A 68 17.66 2.16 4.46
CA ALA A 68 16.71 3.19 4.90
C ALA A 68 16.64 4.39 3.96
N ILE A 69 17.78 4.84 3.43
CA ILE A 69 17.81 5.95 2.45
C ILE A 69 17.15 5.54 1.15
N GLY A 70 17.35 4.30 0.72
CA GLY A 70 16.66 3.75 -0.46
C GLY A 70 15.16 3.71 -0.28
N ALA A 71 14.69 3.31 0.90
CA ALA A 71 13.27 3.33 1.22
C ALA A 71 12.69 4.76 1.15
N LEU A 72 13.39 5.74 1.71
CA LEU A 72 12.98 7.13 1.63
C LEU A 72 12.95 7.64 0.18
N ALA A 73 13.94 7.25 -0.61
CA ALA A 73 13.99 7.63 -2.03
C ALA A 73 12.78 7.07 -2.80
N ILE A 74 12.41 5.83 -2.54
CA ILE A 74 11.23 5.21 -3.17
C ILE A 74 9.96 6.00 -2.83
N ILE A 75 9.79 6.40 -1.57
CA ILE A 75 8.66 7.21 -1.15
C ILE A 75 8.68 8.58 -1.87
N ALA A 76 9.82 9.23 -1.91
CA ALA A 76 9.96 10.59 -2.43
C ALA A 76 9.71 10.69 -3.94
N VAL A 77 9.93 9.62 -4.70
CA VAL A 77 9.65 9.59 -6.14
C VAL A 77 8.18 9.89 -6.43
N ASP A 78 7.28 9.25 -5.67
CA ASP A 78 5.84 9.40 -5.88
C ASP A 78 5.23 10.49 -5.00
N ASN A 79 5.87 10.80 -3.87
CA ASN A 79 5.38 11.78 -2.91
C ASN A 79 6.52 12.64 -2.37
N PRO A 80 6.93 13.69 -3.09
CA PRO A 80 8.02 14.56 -2.64
C PRO A 80 7.69 15.34 -1.36
N MET A 81 6.41 15.42 -0.97
CA MET A 81 5.96 16.09 0.25
C MET A 81 5.87 15.13 1.45
N ALA A 82 6.38 13.90 1.32
CA ALA A 82 6.24 12.88 2.36
C ALA A 82 6.73 13.31 3.74
N ALA A 83 7.78 14.11 3.81
CA ALA A 83 8.31 14.62 5.08
C ALA A 83 7.28 15.46 5.86
N ALA A 84 6.42 16.18 5.14
CA ALA A 84 5.38 17.01 5.75
C ALA A 84 4.03 16.29 5.87
N THR A 85 3.71 15.41 4.93
CA THR A 85 2.36 14.85 4.76
C THR A 85 2.28 13.33 4.94
N GLY A 86 3.41 12.64 5.05
CA GLY A 86 3.46 11.17 5.04
C GLY A 86 2.84 10.50 6.26
N HIS A 87 2.64 11.25 7.35
CA HIS A 87 2.07 10.69 8.57
C HIS A 87 0.55 10.85 8.57
N ARG A 88 -0.15 9.81 8.14
CA ARG A 88 -1.61 9.66 8.30
C ARG A 88 -2.48 10.73 7.65
N ILE A 89 -2.19 11.07 6.41
CA ILE A 89 -3.10 11.95 5.66
C ILE A 89 -4.42 11.23 5.34
N CYS A 90 -4.38 10.10 4.66
CA CYS A 90 -5.58 9.41 4.22
C CYS A 90 -5.69 7.96 4.70
N ASN A 91 -4.57 7.27 4.92
CA ASN A 91 -4.48 5.84 5.27
C ASN A 91 -5.14 4.91 4.25
N ASP A 92 -5.29 5.32 3.01
CA ASP A 92 -5.95 4.50 1.98
C ASP A 92 -5.18 3.23 1.68
N CYS A 93 -3.84 3.26 1.80
CA CYS A 93 -3.02 2.06 1.67
C CYS A 93 -3.35 1.02 2.75
N MET A 94 -3.54 1.45 3.99
CA MET A 94 -3.92 0.55 5.10
C MET A 94 -5.29 -0.06 4.86
N LYS A 95 -6.24 0.72 4.37
CA LYS A 95 -7.59 0.23 4.06
C LYS A 95 -7.57 -0.84 2.98
N SER A 96 -6.64 -0.74 2.04
CA SER A 96 -6.51 -1.67 0.91
C SER A 96 -5.43 -2.74 1.13
N CYS A 97 -4.79 -2.77 2.28
CA CYS A 97 -3.82 -3.80 2.62
C CYS A 97 -4.47 -5.19 2.60
N ILE A 98 -3.71 -6.22 2.24
CA ILE A 98 -4.21 -7.60 2.28
C ILE A 98 -4.64 -8.01 3.69
N TYR A 99 -4.07 -7.38 4.72
CA TYR A 99 -4.43 -7.60 6.11
C TYR A 99 -5.54 -6.68 6.62
N GLN A 100 -6.26 -6.00 5.74
CA GLN A 100 -7.26 -4.99 6.11
C GLN A 100 -8.34 -5.47 7.09
N LYS A 101 -8.68 -6.76 7.05
CA LYS A 101 -9.69 -7.36 7.93
C LYS A 101 -9.13 -7.77 9.30
N GLN A 102 -7.87 -7.62 9.48
CA GLN A 102 -7.15 -7.99 10.71
C GLN A 102 -6.43 -6.76 11.24
N ASP A 103 -5.13 -6.69 11.01
CA ASP A 103 -4.28 -5.59 11.44
C ASP A 103 -3.43 -5.17 10.23
N PRO A 104 -3.82 -4.12 9.50
CA PRO A 104 -3.08 -3.73 8.28
C PRO A 104 -1.68 -3.24 8.59
N VAL A 105 -0.78 -3.39 7.62
CA VAL A 105 0.56 -2.80 7.70
C VAL A 105 0.45 -1.28 7.72
N ASN A 106 1.12 -0.67 8.66
CA ASN A 106 1.12 0.79 8.84
C ASN A 106 2.27 1.43 8.06
#